data_c9a5c80737c6ed3a6f1f4ef19ba69852
#
_entry.id   c9a5c80737c6ed3a6f1f4ef19ba69852
#
_cell.length_a   1.000
_cell.length_b   1.000
_cell.length_c   1.000
_cell.angle_alpha   90.00
_cell.angle_beta   90.00
_cell.angle_gamma   90.00
#
_symmetry.space_group_name_H-M   'P 1'
#
loop_
_entity.id
_entity.type
_entity.pdbx_description
1 polymer ?
#
loop_
_entity_poly.entity_id
_entity_poly.type
_entity_poly.pdbx_seq_one_letter_code
_entity_poly.pdbx_strand_id
1 'polypeptide(L)'
;MEHAMVCLHHPPVTMGSRWLDTVGLDNGDELLQRLSESERVRLTIFGHVHQDYDANHHGIRIIATPSTCRQFTPRSDDFAVDDNPPAYRRFELWPDGGVDHELVWVSQT
;
A
#
# COMPACT_ATOMS: atom_id res chain seq x y z
N MET A 1 -19.57 -8.76 -12.39
CA MET A 1 -18.42 -8.28 -11.59
C MET A 1 -17.19 -9.03 -12.02
N GLU A 2 -16.23 -8.30 -12.45
CA GLU A 2 -15.09 -8.90 -13.14
C GLU A 2 -13.79 -8.74 -12.40
N HIS A 3 -13.65 -7.68 -11.60
CA HIS A 3 -12.37 -7.35 -10.98
C HIS A 3 -12.56 -6.87 -9.56
N ALA A 4 -11.53 -7.12 -8.73
CA ALA A 4 -11.57 -6.78 -7.33
C ALA A 4 -10.32 -6.02 -6.92
N MET A 5 -10.48 -5.06 -6.03
CA MET A 5 -9.41 -4.40 -5.30
C MET A 5 -9.57 -4.77 -3.84
N VAL A 6 -8.50 -5.25 -3.23
CA VAL A 6 -8.51 -5.67 -1.83
C VAL A 6 -7.86 -4.58 -1.00
N CYS A 7 -8.54 -4.17 0.06
CA CYS A 7 -8.06 -3.09 0.94
C CYS A 7 -7.73 -3.64 2.31
N LEU A 8 -6.55 -3.32 2.80
CA LEU A 8 -6.07 -3.73 4.13
C LEU A 8 -5.63 -2.49 4.90
N HIS A 9 -5.45 -2.62 6.21
CA HIS A 9 -4.79 -1.57 6.98
C HIS A 9 -3.32 -1.89 7.22
N HIS A 10 -3.02 -3.06 7.76
CA HIS A 10 -1.65 -3.43 8.09
C HIS A 10 -0.91 -3.98 6.87
N PRO A 11 0.40 -3.71 6.77
CA PRO A 11 1.16 -4.13 5.59
C PRO A 11 1.26 -5.66 5.47
N PRO A 12 0.99 -6.20 4.29
CA PRO A 12 1.17 -7.64 4.05
C PRO A 12 2.60 -8.00 3.61
N VAL A 13 3.49 -7.02 3.56
CA VAL A 13 4.89 -7.18 3.12
C VAL A 13 5.80 -6.47 4.10
N THR A 14 7.08 -6.82 4.07
CA THR A 14 8.07 -6.10 4.88
C THR A 14 8.39 -4.77 4.23
N MET A 15 8.58 -3.75 5.07
CA MET A 15 8.82 -2.38 4.62
C MET A 15 10.29 -1.98 4.72
N GLY A 16 11.15 -2.85 5.21
CA GLY A 16 12.53 -2.52 5.43
C GLY A 16 12.76 -1.64 6.65
N SER A 17 11.75 -1.53 7.52
CA SER A 17 11.81 -0.78 8.77
C SER A 17 11.48 -1.74 9.89
N ARG A 18 12.40 -1.94 10.83
CA ARG A 18 12.18 -2.93 11.87
C ARG A 18 10.91 -2.66 12.68
N TRP A 19 10.65 -1.41 13.05
CA TRP A 19 9.46 -1.10 13.84
C TRP A 19 8.16 -1.32 13.06
N LEU A 20 8.13 -1.02 11.75
CA LEU A 20 6.96 -1.27 10.92
C LEU A 20 6.76 -2.77 10.69
N ASP A 21 7.85 -3.50 10.55
CA ASP A 21 7.77 -4.94 10.27
C ASP A 21 7.27 -5.72 11.48
N THR A 22 7.30 -5.13 12.69
CA THR A 22 6.72 -5.76 13.88
C THR A 22 5.20 -5.64 13.92
N VAL A 23 4.61 -4.74 13.13
CA VAL A 23 3.15 -4.51 13.10
C VAL A 23 2.52 -4.93 11.78
N GLY A 24 3.28 -5.63 10.93
CA GLY A 24 2.73 -6.20 9.70
C GLY A 24 1.88 -7.42 9.99
N LEU A 25 1.22 -7.92 8.94
CA LEU A 25 0.45 -9.15 9.05
C LEU A 25 1.41 -10.33 9.17
N ASP A 26 1.18 -11.19 10.16
CA ASP A 26 2.00 -12.39 10.34
C ASP A 26 1.89 -13.33 9.14
N ASN A 27 0.73 -13.37 8.52
CA ASN A 27 0.45 -14.23 7.39
C ASN A 27 0.30 -13.45 6.08
N GLY A 28 1.02 -12.32 5.96
CA GLY A 28 0.91 -11.47 4.78
C GLY A 28 1.27 -12.19 3.48
N ASP A 29 2.36 -12.97 3.50
CA ASP A 29 2.76 -13.70 2.30
C ASP A 29 1.72 -14.74 1.90
N GLU A 30 1.14 -15.44 2.86
CA GLU A 30 0.08 -16.40 2.59
C GLU A 30 -1.15 -15.71 1.99
N LEU A 31 -1.51 -14.54 2.52
CA LEU A 31 -2.63 -13.76 1.98
C LEU A 31 -2.37 -13.41 0.52
N LEU A 32 -1.19 -12.87 0.21
CA LEU A 32 -0.87 -12.46 -1.16
C LEU A 32 -0.83 -13.65 -2.11
N GLN A 33 -0.33 -14.78 -1.63
CA GLN A 33 -0.32 -16.00 -2.43
C GLN A 33 -1.74 -16.45 -2.74
N ARG A 34 -2.63 -16.40 -1.76
CA ARG A 34 -4.05 -16.74 -1.95
C ARG A 34 -4.73 -15.80 -2.94
N LEU A 35 -4.46 -14.49 -2.81
CA LEU A 35 -5.04 -13.51 -3.71
C LEU A 35 -4.52 -13.69 -5.14
N SER A 36 -3.26 -14.09 -5.29
CA SER A 36 -2.67 -14.32 -6.62
C SER A 36 -3.33 -15.48 -7.37
N GLU A 37 -4.00 -16.37 -6.65
CA GLU A 37 -4.73 -17.48 -7.27
C GLU A 37 -6.05 -17.05 -7.86
N SER A 38 -6.51 -15.83 -7.57
CA SER A 38 -7.75 -15.30 -8.12
C SER A 38 -7.46 -14.46 -9.36
N GLU A 39 -8.13 -14.76 -10.46
CA GLU A 39 -7.98 -14.01 -11.68
C GLU A 39 -8.66 -12.63 -11.60
N ARG A 40 -9.43 -12.38 -10.55
CA ARG A 40 -10.20 -11.14 -10.41
C ARG A 40 -9.49 -10.06 -9.60
N VAL A 41 -8.54 -10.44 -8.75
CA VAL A 41 -7.83 -9.46 -7.93
C VAL A 41 -6.79 -8.76 -8.78
N ARG A 42 -6.96 -7.46 -8.96
CA ARG A 42 -6.05 -6.63 -9.76
C ARG A 42 -5.08 -5.85 -8.92
N LEU A 43 -5.45 -5.56 -7.66
CA LEU A 43 -4.70 -4.63 -6.84
C LEU A 43 -5.02 -4.88 -5.39
N THR A 44 -4.00 -4.79 -4.54
CA THR A 44 -4.15 -4.77 -3.09
C THR A 44 -3.58 -3.46 -2.59
N ILE A 45 -4.34 -2.74 -1.79
CA ILE A 45 -3.86 -1.49 -1.19
C ILE A 45 -3.86 -1.62 0.32
N PHE A 46 -2.91 -0.93 0.95
CA PHE A 46 -2.83 -0.95 2.42
C PHE A 46 -2.39 0.41 2.94
N GLY A 47 -2.65 0.64 4.22
CA GLY A 47 -2.30 1.86 4.90
C GLY A 47 -1.24 1.63 5.98
N HIS A 48 -1.35 2.35 7.08
CA HIS A 48 -0.54 2.20 8.29
C HIS A 48 0.90 2.71 8.15
N VAL A 49 1.55 2.49 7.01
CA VAL A 49 2.98 2.75 6.86
C VAL A 49 3.31 4.22 6.60
N HIS A 50 2.32 5.03 6.29
CA HIS A 50 2.46 6.46 6.06
C HIS A 50 3.59 6.79 5.09
N GLN A 51 3.63 6.08 3.98
CA GLN A 51 4.62 6.31 2.93
C GLN A 51 4.13 5.72 1.62
N ASP A 52 4.70 6.23 0.52
CA ASP A 52 4.40 5.70 -0.81
C ASP A 52 5.13 4.38 -1.01
N TYR A 53 4.41 3.38 -1.51
CA TYR A 53 4.99 2.08 -1.80
C TYR A 53 4.23 1.50 -2.98
N ASP A 54 4.94 0.96 -3.95
CA ASP A 54 4.35 0.38 -5.14
C ASP A 54 5.25 -0.77 -5.60
N ALA A 55 4.75 -1.97 -5.53
CA ALA A 55 5.53 -3.15 -5.87
C ALA A 55 4.63 -4.25 -6.39
N ASN A 56 5.23 -5.33 -6.86
CA ASN A 56 4.54 -6.51 -7.32
C ASN A 56 5.04 -7.72 -6.53
N HIS A 57 4.11 -8.46 -5.92
CA HIS A 57 4.42 -9.66 -5.16
C HIS A 57 3.47 -10.77 -5.61
N HIS A 58 4.01 -11.91 -6.00
CA HIS A 58 3.22 -13.04 -6.48
C HIS A 58 2.31 -12.67 -7.66
N GLY A 59 2.72 -11.69 -8.48
CA GLY A 59 1.90 -11.21 -9.58
C GLY A 59 0.80 -10.24 -9.19
N ILE A 60 0.68 -9.91 -7.91
CA ILE A 60 -0.29 -8.94 -7.41
C ILE A 60 0.40 -7.58 -7.23
N ARG A 61 -0.21 -6.55 -7.77
CA ARG A 61 0.28 -5.19 -7.53
C ARG A 61 -0.16 -4.73 -6.14
N ILE A 62 0.78 -4.18 -5.38
CA ILE A 62 0.55 -3.77 -4.00
C ILE A 62 0.95 -2.32 -3.87
N ILE A 63 0.02 -1.48 -3.42
CA ILE A 63 0.26 -0.05 -3.30
C ILE A 63 -0.10 0.42 -1.90
N ALA A 64 0.80 1.19 -1.27
CA ALA A 64 0.50 1.93 -0.06
C ALA A 64 0.53 3.41 -0.37
N THR A 65 -0.27 4.17 0.35
CA THR A 65 -0.38 5.61 0.19
C THR A 65 0.12 6.31 1.43
N PRO A 66 0.82 7.45 1.29
CA PRO A 66 1.15 8.29 2.44
C PRO A 66 -0.10 8.70 3.21
N SER A 67 0.11 9.13 4.45
CA SER A 67 -0.97 9.55 5.33
C SER A 67 -1.58 10.88 4.90
N THR A 68 -2.85 11.07 5.23
CA THR A 68 -3.49 12.39 5.12
C THR A 68 -3.11 13.29 6.30
N CYS A 69 -2.16 12.87 7.11
CA CYS A 69 -1.69 13.64 8.27
C CYS A 69 -0.16 13.74 8.22
N ARG A 70 0.56 12.86 8.91
CA ARG A 70 2.02 12.88 8.98
C ARG A 70 2.60 11.65 8.32
N GLN A 71 3.81 11.79 7.78
CA GLN A 71 4.49 10.68 7.14
C GLN A 71 5.56 10.08 8.05
N PHE A 72 5.86 8.79 7.85
CA PHE A 72 6.95 8.11 8.54
C PHE A 72 8.16 8.06 7.61
N THR A 73 9.36 8.14 8.21
CA THR A 73 10.60 8.03 7.43
C THR A 73 10.74 6.61 6.90
N PRO A 74 10.82 6.42 5.56
CA PRO A 74 10.95 5.07 5.00
C PRO A 74 12.26 4.42 5.43
N ARG A 75 12.19 3.11 5.62
CA ARG A 75 13.34 2.26 5.93
C ARG A 75 14.09 2.63 7.19
N SER A 76 13.44 3.36 8.09
CA SER A 76 14.01 3.64 9.41
C SER A 76 13.69 2.47 10.34
N ASP A 77 14.70 1.92 11.01
CA ASP A 77 14.48 0.82 11.95
C ASP A 77 13.71 1.26 13.17
N ASP A 78 13.84 2.52 13.55
CA ASP A 78 13.11 3.10 14.66
C ASP A 78 12.02 4.01 14.14
N PHE A 79 11.00 4.25 14.98
CA PHE A 79 9.95 5.19 14.64
C PHE A 79 10.55 6.56 14.34
N ALA A 80 10.25 7.09 13.16
CA ALA A 80 10.71 8.41 12.73
C ALA A 80 9.68 9.03 11.80
N VAL A 81 9.51 10.34 11.94
CA VAL A 81 8.57 11.13 11.14
C VAL A 81 9.38 11.97 10.16
N ASP A 82 8.91 12.09 8.94
CA ASP A 82 9.54 12.96 7.97
C ASP A 82 8.68 14.20 7.69
N ASP A 83 9.23 15.12 6.89
CA ASP A 83 8.61 16.43 6.66
C ASP A 83 7.69 16.49 5.44
N ASN A 84 7.47 15.35 4.78
CA ASN A 84 6.59 15.34 3.63
C ASN A 84 5.17 15.72 4.01
N PRO A 85 4.45 16.43 3.15
CA PRO A 85 3.08 16.86 3.46
C PRO A 85 2.09 15.70 3.46
N PRO A 86 0.85 15.96 3.88
CA PRO A 86 -0.22 14.98 3.71
C PRO A 86 -0.42 14.64 2.24
N ALA A 87 -0.95 13.46 2.00
CA ALA A 87 -1.20 13.01 0.64
C ALA A 87 -2.40 12.09 0.57
N TYR A 88 -2.90 11.90 -0.62
CA TYR A 88 -3.91 10.89 -0.91
C TYR A 88 -3.65 10.33 -2.30
N ARG A 89 -4.27 9.20 -2.60
CA ARG A 89 -4.13 8.58 -3.91
C ARG A 89 -5.51 8.35 -4.49
N ARG A 90 -5.67 8.70 -5.76
CA ARG A 90 -6.88 8.45 -6.51
C ARG A 90 -6.67 7.24 -7.38
N PHE A 91 -7.66 6.36 -7.44
CA PHE A 91 -7.63 5.18 -8.29
C PHE A 91 -8.77 5.21 -9.28
N GLU A 92 -8.51 4.72 -10.49
CA GLU A 92 -9.56 4.44 -11.47
C GLU A 92 -9.46 2.96 -11.85
N LEU A 93 -10.57 2.26 -11.66
CA LEU A 93 -10.65 0.84 -11.97
C LEU A 93 -11.47 0.69 -13.24
N TRP A 94 -10.86 0.14 -14.27
CA TRP A 94 -11.48 0.02 -15.58
C TRP A 94 -12.18 -1.33 -15.74
N PRO A 95 -13.24 -1.41 -16.57
CA PRO A 95 -13.93 -2.69 -16.78
C PRO A 95 -13.05 -3.80 -17.33
N ASP A 96 -11.98 -3.48 -18.04
CA ASP A 96 -11.05 -4.48 -18.59
C ASP A 96 -10.02 -4.96 -17.57
N GLY A 97 -10.09 -4.47 -16.33
CA GLY A 97 -9.17 -4.82 -15.26
C GLY A 97 -7.97 -3.90 -15.15
N GLY A 98 -7.89 -2.89 -15.99
CA GLY A 98 -6.82 -1.88 -15.89
C GLY A 98 -7.00 -1.02 -14.65
N VAL A 99 -5.89 -0.52 -14.13
CA VAL A 99 -5.88 0.35 -12.96
C VAL A 99 -5.01 1.55 -13.25
N ASP A 100 -5.59 2.74 -13.15
CA ASP A 100 -4.85 3.99 -13.18
C ASP A 100 -4.85 4.59 -11.78
N HIS A 101 -3.78 5.26 -11.41
CA HIS A 101 -3.73 5.93 -10.11
C HIS A 101 -2.87 7.17 -10.16
N GLU A 102 -3.13 8.05 -9.22
CA GLU A 102 -2.39 9.31 -9.09
C GLU A 102 -2.18 9.60 -7.60
N LEU A 103 -0.92 9.79 -7.22
CA LEU A 103 -0.56 10.24 -5.87
C LEU A 103 -0.58 11.76 -5.85
N VAL A 104 -1.35 12.33 -4.94
CA VAL A 104 -1.50 13.78 -4.81
C VAL A 104 -1.00 14.22 -3.44
N TRP A 105 0.06 15.01 -3.43
CA TRP A 105 0.58 15.64 -2.21
C TRP A 105 -0.19 16.94 -1.97
N VAL A 106 -0.68 17.11 -0.76
CA VAL A 106 -1.50 18.28 -0.44
C VAL A 106 -0.61 19.42 0.02
N SER A 107 -0.65 20.53 -0.71
CA SER A 107 0.14 21.70 -0.36
C SER A 107 -0.36 22.30 0.95
N GLN A 108 0.59 22.64 1.82
CA GLN A 108 0.29 23.29 3.09
C GLN A 108 0.75 24.75 3.04
N THR A 109 -0.17 25.65 2.91
CA THR A 109 0.10 27.08 2.88
C THR A 109 -0.30 27.76 4.19
#